data_9c3143d6929b317f25199581cda1f4cb
#
_entry.id   9c3143d6929b317f25199581cda1f4cb
#
_cell.length_a   1.000
_cell.length_b   1.000
_cell.length_c   1.000
_cell.angle_alpha   90.00
_cell.angle_beta   90.00
_cell.angle_gamma   90.00
#
_symmetry.space_group_name_H-M   'P 1'
#
loop_
_entity.id
_entity.type
_entity.pdbx_description
1 polymer ?
#
loop_
_entity_poly.entity_id
_entity_poly.type
_entity_poly.pdbx_seq_one_letter_code
_entity_poly.pdbx_strand_id
1 'polypeptide(L)'
;MSIGSEVMPSLNPSFTPINWEQATPDTLLERIAEAKIVGMGGAGFPTAEKIALAQKHPPNFVIANGMETDPGVNADKVLLERHLDDVLTGLRIVAKILSAVQSFVAIAHERTVQDAQSLLIDNETVRYLKPTFQNGAERELIQILTGHVVKDNSFPAFDGCLVLNVHTLFAIAEAIAGKPLTKRLVTVNDETRWIDIGTPVEEILESRDPIRVGCYATGKRPRANEVLTAKVNAISNDKSVRALPCIHCGWCDEACPRELPVESLFVLAEQLKPNLDVQDALNRCNDCGACVIACPSNIHLLDHVRALRQRNDTERERISRATQARIRFDAREQRLRSDAMSSDAKRSERMQQQHKWQ
;
A
#
# COMPACT_ATOMS: atom_id res chain seq x y z
N MET A 1 18.73 -43.41 8.64
CA MET A 1 17.73 -43.06 7.63
C MET A 1 17.90 -41.58 7.34
N SER A 2 18.53 -41.26 6.20
CA SER A 2 18.89 -39.93 5.80
C SER A 2 17.64 -39.30 5.15
N ILE A 3 17.15 -38.22 5.73
CA ILE A 3 16.06 -37.40 5.15
C ILE A 3 16.72 -36.54 4.09
N GLY A 4 16.44 -36.85 2.83
CA GLY A 4 16.91 -36.09 1.69
C GLY A 4 16.38 -34.67 1.74
N SER A 5 17.27 -33.70 1.63
CA SER A 5 16.95 -32.32 1.34
C SER A 5 16.38 -32.25 -0.07
N GLU A 6 15.07 -32.14 -0.22
CA GLU A 6 14.46 -31.70 -1.47
C GLU A 6 14.89 -30.26 -1.74
N VAL A 7 15.86 -30.12 -2.62
CA VAL A 7 16.20 -28.85 -3.25
C VAL A 7 15.02 -28.49 -4.12
N MET A 8 14.24 -27.50 -3.69
CA MET A 8 13.21 -26.86 -4.51
C MET A 8 13.86 -26.38 -5.81
N PRO A 9 13.35 -26.78 -6.99
CA PRO A 9 13.93 -26.31 -8.24
C PRO A 9 13.71 -24.79 -8.35
N SER A 10 14.78 -24.06 -8.63
CA SER A 10 14.76 -22.63 -8.98
C SER A 10 14.05 -22.46 -10.33
N LEU A 11 12.72 -22.50 -10.34
CA LEU A 11 11.91 -22.18 -11.51
C LEU A 11 11.76 -20.66 -11.61
N ASN A 12 12.80 -19.99 -12.07
CA ASN A 12 12.65 -18.69 -12.70
C ASN A 12 12.30 -18.98 -14.18
N PRO A 13 11.04 -18.84 -14.60
CA PRO A 13 10.70 -19.01 -16.00
C PRO A 13 11.41 -17.91 -16.78
N SER A 14 12.34 -18.28 -17.66
CA SER A 14 12.84 -17.35 -18.67
C SER A 14 11.70 -17.11 -19.65
N PHE A 15 11.21 -15.88 -19.74
CA PHE A 15 10.20 -15.52 -20.72
C PHE A 15 10.84 -15.31 -22.10
N THR A 16 10.13 -15.63 -23.16
CA THR A 16 10.54 -15.19 -24.50
C THR A 16 10.32 -13.70 -24.61
N PRO A 17 11.31 -12.89 -25.05
CA PRO A 17 11.14 -11.47 -25.26
C PRO A 17 10.00 -11.16 -26.23
N ILE A 18 9.25 -10.11 -25.96
CA ILE A 18 8.16 -9.62 -26.79
C ILE A 18 8.57 -8.28 -27.41
N ASN A 19 8.42 -8.15 -28.73
CA ASN A 19 8.49 -6.83 -29.36
C ASN A 19 7.21 -6.06 -29.00
N TRP A 20 7.29 -5.20 -27.98
CA TRP A 20 6.15 -4.51 -27.42
C TRP A 20 5.49 -3.54 -28.41
N GLU A 21 6.25 -2.97 -29.36
CA GLU A 21 5.71 -2.06 -30.36
C GLU A 21 4.74 -2.75 -31.32
N GLN A 22 4.98 -4.03 -31.62
CA GLN A 22 4.16 -4.84 -32.53
C GLN A 22 3.12 -5.70 -31.79
N ALA A 23 3.29 -5.92 -30.50
CA ALA A 23 2.41 -6.76 -29.69
C ALA A 23 1.04 -6.12 -29.47
N THR A 24 0.02 -6.95 -29.29
CA THR A 24 -1.32 -6.52 -28.93
C THR A 24 -1.38 -6.11 -27.45
N PRO A 25 -2.30 -5.22 -27.03
CA PRO A 25 -2.54 -4.89 -25.62
C PRO A 25 -2.76 -6.12 -24.75
N ASP A 26 -3.52 -7.11 -25.23
CA ASP A 26 -3.83 -8.34 -24.48
C ASP A 26 -2.57 -9.19 -24.25
N THR A 27 -1.73 -9.37 -25.27
CA THR A 27 -0.45 -10.09 -25.15
C THR A 27 0.48 -9.45 -24.11
N LEU A 28 0.53 -8.11 -24.07
CA LEU A 28 1.34 -7.37 -23.11
C LEU A 28 0.78 -7.53 -21.70
N LEU A 29 -0.54 -7.45 -21.53
CA LEU A 29 -1.20 -7.61 -20.23
C LEU A 29 -1.05 -9.04 -19.68
N GLU A 30 -1.18 -10.06 -20.55
CA GLU A 30 -0.96 -11.46 -20.20
C GLU A 30 0.46 -11.67 -19.67
N ARG A 31 1.48 -11.12 -20.33
CA ARG A 31 2.87 -11.20 -19.85
C ARG A 31 3.06 -10.53 -18.49
N ILE A 32 2.45 -9.36 -18.24
CA ILE A 32 2.50 -8.69 -16.93
C ILE A 32 1.87 -9.57 -15.85
N ALA A 33 0.77 -10.28 -16.17
CA ALA A 33 0.11 -11.22 -15.27
C ALA A 33 0.98 -12.46 -14.99
N GLU A 34 1.55 -13.07 -16.03
CA GLU A 34 2.47 -14.23 -15.93
C GLU A 34 3.69 -13.90 -15.07
N ALA A 35 4.25 -12.71 -15.22
CA ALA A 35 5.39 -12.22 -14.45
C ALA A 35 5.04 -11.89 -12.99
N LYS A 36 3.76 -11.98 -12.60
CA LYS A 36 3.25 -11.71 -11.23
C LYS A 36 3.72 -10.39 -10.66
N ILE A 37 3.81 -9.36 -11.51
CA ILE A 37 4.25 -8.03 -11.09
C ILE A 37 3.22 -7.43 -10.16
N VAL A 38 3.70 -6.92 -9.03
CA VAL A 38 2.88 -6.19 -8.04
C VAL A 38 3.31 -4.73 -7.96
N GLY A 39 2.43 -3.88 -7.43
CA GLY A 39 2.76 -2.48 -7.16
C GLY A 39 3.94 -2.35 -6.21
N MET A 40 5.06 -1.80 -6.68
CA MET A 40 6.34 -1.76 -5.98
C MET A 40 6.54 -0.46 -5.17
N GLY A 41 5.55 0.42 -5.14
CA GLY A 41 5.51 1.60 -4.27
C GLY A 41 4.97 1.34 -2.86
N GLY A 42 4.98 0.07 -2.38
CA GLY A 42 4.58 -0.32 -1.03
C GLY A 42 3.22 -1.01 -0.91
N ALA A 43 2.23 -0.69 -1.74
CA ALA A 43 0.87 -1.25 -1.64
C ALA A 43 0.78 -2.73 -2.02
N GLY A 44 1.61 -3.19 -2.97
CA GLY A 44 1.66 -4.60 -3.38
C GLY A 44 0.43 -5.12 -4.13
N PHE A 45 -0.40 -4.22 -4.70
CA PHE A 45 -1.56 -4.63 -5.50
C PHE A 45 -1.12 -5.27 -6.82
N PRO A 46 -1.76 -6.37 -7.29
CA PRO A 46 -1.40 -7.01 -8.56
C PRO A 46 -1.51 -6.03 -9.74
N THR A 47 -0.39 -5.81 -10.44
CA THR A 47 -0.32 -4.75 -11.47
C THR A 47 -1.21 -5.06 -12.68
N ALA A 48 -1.27 -6.33 -13.12
CA ALA A 48 -2.15 -6.72 -14.20
C ALA A 48 -3.62 -6.47 -13.88
N GLU A 49 -4.06 -6.72 -12.65
CA GLU A 49 -5.43 -6.42 -12.21
C GLU A 49 -5.71 -4.91 -12.21
N LYS A 50 -4.73 -4.10 -11.74
CA LYS A 50 -4.85 -2.63 -11.76
C LYS A 50 -5.02 -2.10 -13.19
N ILE A 51 -4.24 -2.62 -14.13
CA ILE A 51 -4.32 -2.25 -15.55
C ILE A 51 -5.65 -2.75 -16.17
N ALA A 52 -6.06 -3.98 -15.90
CA ALA A 52 -7.32 -4.52 -16.39
C ALA A 52 -8.55 -3.78 -15.85
N LEU A 53 -8.51 -3.28 -14.62
CA LEU A 53 -9.55 -2.39 -14.08
C LEU A 53 -9.55 -1.04 -14.82
N ALA A 54 -8.38 -0.49 -15.12
CA ALA A 54 -8.26 0.75 -15.89
C ALA A 54 -8.75 0.59 -17.34
N GLN A 55 -8.58 -0.57 -17.97
CA GLN A 55 -9.11 -0.83 -19.32
C GLN A 55 -10.64 -0.73 -19.40
N LYS A 56 -11.36 -1.01 -18.32
CA LYS A 56 -12.83 -0.86 -18.28
C LYS A 56 -13.27 0.60 -18.34
N HIS A 57 -12.40 1.50 -17.93
CA HIS A 57 -12.57 2.95 -17.96
C HIS A 57 -11.28 3.57 -18.47
N PRO A 58 -10.99 3.51 -19.79
CA PRO A 58 -9.69 3.90 -20.34
C PRO A 58 -9.25 5.28 -19.84
N PRO A 59 -8.09 5.35 -19.15
CA PRO A 59 -7.65 6.61 -18.59
C PRO A 59 -7.05 7.49 -19.67
N ASN A 60 -7.26 8.79 -19.54
CA ASN A 60 -6.58 9.78 -20.39
C ASN A 60 -5.09 9.89 -20.03
N PHE A 61 -4.76 9.63 -18.77
CA PHE A 61 -3.44 9.87 -18.21
C PHE A 61 -2.82 8.63 -17.57
N VAL A 62 -1.56 8.34 -17.92
CA VAL A 62 -0.72 7.38 -17.20
C VAL A 62 0.43 8.14 -16.55
N ILE A 63 0.65 7.91 -15.25
CA ILE A 63 1.61 8.65 -14.44
C ILE A 63 2.65 7.69 -13.87
N ALA A 64 3.91 7.93 -14.20
CA ALA A 64 5.06 7.32 -13.54
C ALA A 64 5.37 8.11 -12.25
N ASN A 65 5.17 7.48 -11.11
CA ASN A 65 5.47 8.05 -9.80
C ASN A 65 6.89 7.67 -9.37
N GLY A 66 7.84 8.60 -9.54
CA GLY A 66 9.22 8.56 -9.04
C GLY A 66 9.41 9.51 -7.85
N MET A 67 8.35 9.79 -7.11
CA MET A 67 8.37 10.61 -5.90
C MET A 67 8.80 9.76 -4.71
N GLU A 68 10.09 9.80 -4.41
CA GLU A 68 10.64 9.15 -3.22
C GLU A 68 10.51 10.10 -2.02
N THR A 69 9.52 9.84 -1.17
CA THR A 69 9.16 10.75 -0.08
C THR A 69 9.58 10.24 1.30
N ASP A 70 9.98 8.98 1.38
CA ASP A 70 10.48 8.38 2.62
C ASP A 70 11.91 8.89 2.94
N PRO A 71 12.15 9.46 4.13
CA PRO A 71 13.47 9.99 4.49
C PRO A 71 14.57 8.92 4.44
N GLY A 72 15.67 9.23 3.76
CA GLY A 72 16.83 8.35 3.64
C GLY A 72 16.67 7.18 2.66
N VAL A 73 15.52 7.05 1.99
CA VAL A 73 15.33 6.08 0.90
C VAL A 73 15.76 6.72 -0.42
N ASN A 74 16.50 5.96 -1.25
CA ASN A 74 17.01 6.40 -2.54
C ASN A 74 16.81 5.35 -3.64
N ALA A 75 15.91 4.40 -3.45
CA ALA A 75 15.72 3.29 -4.38
C ALA A 75 15.15 3.76 -5.73
N ASP A 76 14.10 4.61 -5.71
CA ASP A 76 13.50 5.19 -6.91
C ASP A 76 14.48 6.14 -7.63
N LYS A 77 15.23 6.95 -6.85
CA LYS A 77 16.27 7.84 -7.38
C LYS A 77 17.34 7.05 -8.14
N VAL A 78 17.96 6.05 -7.51
CA VAL A 78 19.02 5.24 -8.12
C VAL A 78 18.51 4.49 -9.34
N LEU A 79 17.25 4.01 -9.31
CA LEU A 79 16.63 3.39 -10.47
C LEU A 79 16.52 4.37 -11.64
N LEU A 80 16.00 5.56 -11.40
CA LEU A 80 15.85 6.58 -12.43
C LEU A 80 17.19 7.08 -12.97
N GLU A 81 18.23 7.17 -12.14
CA GLU A 81 19.57 7.55 -12.58
C GLU A 81 20.25 6.51 -13.47
N ARG A 82 19.90 5.22 -13.35
CA ARG A 82 20.60 4.12 -14.02
C ARG A 82 19.77 3.42 -15.10
N HIS A 83 18.44 3.47 -15.00
CA HIS A 83 17.49 2.68 -15.77
C HIS A 83 16.30 3.51 -16.27
N LEU A 84 16.52 4.79 -16.57
CA LEU A 84 15.46 5.70 -16.99
C LEU A 84 14.77 5.23 -18.28
N ASP A 85 15.55 4.77 -19.26
CA ASP A 85 15.02 4.25 -20.53
C ASP A 85 14.08 3.06 -20.33
N ASP A 86 14.42 2.15 -19.41
CA ASP A 86 13.60 0.99 -19.10
C ASP A 86 12.30 1.43 -18.41
N VAL A 87 12.35 2.42 -17.51
CA VAL A 87 11.18 3.00 -16.85
C VAL A 87 10.24 3.65 -17.87
N LEU A 88 10.78 4.45 -18.80
CA LEU A 88 10.01 5.07 -19.88
C LEU A 88 9.42 4.02 -20.83
N THR A 89 10.16 2.96 -21.14
CA THR A 89 9.65 1.83 -21.91
C THR A 89 8.46 1.18 -21.21
N GLY A 90 8.56 0.92 -19.90
CA GLY A 90 7.43 0.41 -19.12
C GLY A 90 6.22 1.34 -19.13
N LEU A 91 6.44 2.65 -19.04
CA LEU A 91 5.39 3.67 -19.14
C LEU A 91 4.67 3.61 -20.48
N ARG A 92 5.43 3.54 -21.58
CA ARG A 92 4.95 3.43 -22.97
C ARG A 92 4.15 2.15 -23.20
N ILE A 93 4.62 1.02 -22.65
CA ILE A 93 3.89 -0.25 -22.72
C ILE A 93 2.51 -0.11 -22.04
N VAL A 94 2.46 0.46 -20.85
CA VAL A 94 1.18 0.68 -20.13
C VAL A 94 0.29 1.67 -20.86
N ALA A 95 0.86 2.78 -21.37
CA ALA A 95 0.11 3.77 -22.15
C ALA A 95 -0.48 3.12 -23.43
N LYS A 96 0.26 2.24 -24.11
CA LYS A 96 -0.22 1.47 -25.25
C LYS A 96 -1.36 0.52 -24.88
N ILE A 97 -1.22 -0.24 -23.78
CA ILE A 97 -2.29 -1.16 -23.31
C ILE A 97 -3.59 -0.41 -23.07
N LEU A 98 -3.51 0.81 -22.54
CA LEU A 98 -4.65 1.62 -22.14
C LEU A 98 -5.11 2.63 -23.20
N SER A 99 -4.37 2.78 -24.31
CA SER A 99 -4.58 3.82 -25.32
C SER A 99 -4.61 5.22 -24.69
N ALA A 100 -3.75 5.47 -23.71
CA ALA A 100 -3.71 6.73 -22.97
C ALA A 100 -3.30 7.90 -23.89
N VAL A 101 -3.92 9.07 -23.67
CA VAL A 101 -3.68 10.26 -24.48
C VAL A 101 -2.34 10.91 -24.13
N GLN A 102 -1.99 10.93 -22.84
CA GLN A 102 -0.78 11.58 -22.33
C GLN A 102 -0.19 10.83 -21.15
N SER A 103 1.13 10.87 -21.06
CA SER A 103 1.89 10.28 -19.95
C SER A 103 2.67 11.34 -19.19
N PHE A 104 2.77 11.18 -17.87
CA PHE A 104 3.56 12.04 -17.00
C PHE A 104 4.60 11.23 -16.24
N VAL A 105 5.76 11.86 -16.00
CA VAL A 105 6.80 11.33 -15.11
C VAL A 105 7.04 12.34 -14.01
N ALA A 106 6.68 12.00 -12.77
CA ALA A 106 6.97 12.83 -11.60
C ALA A 106 8.29 12.39 -10.98
N ILE A 107 9.19 13.32 -10.78
CA ILE A 107 10.56 13.08 -10.28
C ILE A 107 10.89 14.05 -9.15
N ALA A 108 11.52 13.52 -8.10
CA ALA A 108 11.92 14.28 -6.91
C ALA A 108 13.33 14.93 -7.03
N HIS A 109 14.05 14.74 -8.15
CA HIS A 109 15.43 15.20 -8.34
C HIS A 109 15.58 15.97 -9.64
N GLU A 110 16.00 17.24 -9.58
CA GLU A 110 16.10 18.13 -10.74
C GLU A 110 17.05 17.63 -11.82
N ARG A 111 18.18 17.04 -11.43
CA ARG A 111 19.14 16.49 -12.41
C ARG A 111 18.53 15.39 -13.26
N THR A 112 17.80 14.48 -12.64
CA THR A 112 17.12 13.38 -13.34
C THR A 112 16.03 13.89 -14.30
N VAL A 113 15.42 15.05 -14.02
CA VAL A 113 14.46 15.69 -14.94
C VAL A 113 15.15 16.14 -16.23
N GLN A 114 16.35 16.72 -16.13
CA GLN A 114 17.12 17.15 -17.30
C GLN A 114 17.49 15.94 -18.18
N ASP A 115 17.93 14.85 -17.57
CA ASP A 115 18.26 13.61 -18.28
C ASP A 115 17.00 13.02 -18.97
N ALA A 116 15.86 13.04 -18.28
CA ALA A 116 14.59 12.55 -18.81
C ALA A 116 14.08 13.35 -20.01
N GLN A 117 14.23 14.68 -20.01
CA GLN A 117 13.73 15.54 -21.09
C GLN A 117 14.25 15.15 -22.47
N SER A 118 15.47 14.66 -22.57
CA SER A 118 16.09 14.24 -23.84
C SER A 118 15.53 12.93 -24.40
N LEU A 119 14.81 12.16 -23.59
CA LEU A 119 14.31 10.82 -23.92
C LEU A 119 12.78 10.78 -24.14
N LEU A 120 12.08 11.90 -23.86
CA LEU A 120 10.63 11.98 -24.01
C LEU A 120 10.18 12.04 -25.46
N ILE A 121 8.99 11.52 -25.72
CA ILE A 121 8.26 11.67 -26.98
C ILE A 121 7.10 12.66 -26.82
N ASP A 122 6.44 13.03 -27.93
CA ASP A 122 5.49 14.16 -27.99
C ASP A 122 4.37 14.16 -26.95
N ASN A 123 3.90 12.97 -26.53
CA ASN A 123 2.83 12.83 -25.56
C ASN A 123 3.31 12.54 -24.12
N GLU A 124 4.57 12.79 -23.85
CA GLU A 124 5.18 12.58 -22.55
C GLU A 124 5.63 13.90 -21.92
N THR A 125 5.45 14.04 -20.62
CA THR A 125 5.88 15.23 -19.87
C THR A 125 6.55 14.82 -18.57
N VAL A 126 7.75 15.32 -18.32
CA VAL A 126 8.44 15.18 -17.02
C VAL A 126 8.22 16.41 -16.15
N ARG A 127 8.00 16.20 -14.87
CA ARG A 127 7.85 17.26 -13.88
C ARG A 127 8.72 17.01 -12.65
N TYR A 128 9.50 18.01 -12.28
CA TYR A 128 10.10 18.07 -10.96
C TYR A 128 9.05 18.47 -9.93
N LEU A 129 8.98 17.72 -8.85
CA LEU A 129 8.18 18.08 -7.69
C LEU A 129 9.04 17.95 -6.43
N LYS A 130 8.89 18.90 -5.50
CA LYS A 130 9.58 18.83 -4.22
C LYS A 130 9.20 17.52 -3.49
N PRO A 131 10.17 16.74 -2.96
CA PRO A 131 9.91 15.49 -2.28
C PRO A 131 9.22 15.72 -0.92
N THR A 132 7.92 15.94 -0.94
CA THR A 132 7.07 15.99 0.23
C THR A 132 6.14 14.79 0.19
N PHE A 133 5.72 14.29 1.35
CA PHE A 133 4.76 13.19 1.43
C PHE A 133 3.49 13.47 0.61
N GLN A 134 3.00 14.71 0.66
CA GLN A 134 1.82 15.13 -0.10
C GLN A 134 2.02 15.00 -1.61
N ASN A 135 3.16 15.45 -2.14
CA ASN A 135 3.45 15.39 -3.57
C ASN A 135 3.64 13.96 -4.10
N GLY A 136 3.94 12.99 -3.23
CA GLY A 136 4.05 11.57 -3.59
C GLY A 136 2.76 10.78 -3.45
N ALA A 137 1.76 11.34 -2.78
CA ALA A 137 0.47 10.70 -2.61
C ALA A 137 -0.33 10.69 -3.93
N GLU A 138 -0.94 9.56 -4.28
CA GLU A 138 -1.50 9.30 -5.62
C GLU A 138 -2.52 10.36 -6.06
N ARG A 139 -3.42 10.80 -5.19
CA ARG A 139 -4.47 11.77 -5.51
C ARG A 139 -3.94 13.18 -5.72
N GLU A 140 -3.08 13.60 -4.83
CA GLU A 140 -2.42 14.91 -4.88
C GLU A 140 -1.51 15.00 -6.10
N LEU A 141 -0.78 13.91 -6.41
CA LEU A 141 0.06 13.83 -7.60
C LEU A 141 -0.76 13.99 -8.88
N ILE A 142 -1.90 13.31 -8.99
CA ILE A 142 -2.82 13.45 -10.13
C ILE A 142 -3.26 14.90 -10.27
N GLN A 143 -3.71 15.52 -9.19
CA GLN A 143 -4.18 16.91 -9.20
C GLN A 143 -3.09 17.89 -9.66
N ILE A 144 -1.86 17.72 -9.16
CA ILE A 144 -0.72 18.58 -9.51
C ILE A 144 -0.34 18.44 -10.99
N LEU A 145 -0.35 17.23 -11.53
CA LEU A 145 0.13 16.96 -12.89
C LEU A 145 -0.94 17.23 -13.95
N THR A 146 -2.19 16.93 -13.66
CA THR A 146 -3.28 16.93 -14.66
C THR A 146 -4.34 17.99 -14.39
N GLY A 147 -4.35 18.60 -13.21
CA GLY A 147 -5.44 19.47 -12.74
C GLY A 147 -6.72 18.74 -12.37
N HIS A 148 -6.76 17.41 -12.53
CA HIS A 148 -7.95 16.60 -12.26
C HIS A 148 -8.06 16.24 -10.78
N VAL A 149 -9.26 16.42 -10.21
CA VAL A 149 -9.55 16.05 -8.82
C VAL A 149 -10.22 14.69 -8.77
N VAL A 150 -9.54 13.71 -8.18
CA VAL A 150 -10.10 12.36 -7.97
C VAL A 150 -11.18 12.41 -6.89
N LYS A 151 -12.37 11.90 -7.19
CA LYS A 151 -13.51 11.87 -6.26
C LYS A 151 -13.19 11.05 -5.00
N ASP A 152 -13.73 11.48 -3.86
CA ASP A 152 -13.62 10.72 -2.62
C ASP A 152 -14.20 9.31 -2.79
N ASN A 153 -13.50 8.31 -2.22
CA ASN A 153 -13.85 6.90 -2.33
C ASN A 153 -13.86 6.30 -3.76
N SER A 154 -13.35 7.03 -4.77
CA SER A 154 -13.15 6.51 -6.12
C SER A 154 -11.71 5.99 -6.30
N PHE A 155 -11.55 4.95 -7.11
CA PHE A 155 -10.24 4.56 -7.61
C PHE A 155 -9.81 5.55 -8.71
N PRO A 156 -8.56 6.05 -8.71
CA PRO A 156 -8.06 6.97 -9.74
C PRO A 156 -8.28 6.51 -11.18
N ALA A 157 -8.21 5.20 -11.41
CA ALA A 157 -8.47 4.61 -12.72
C ALA A 157 -9.90 4.87 -13.23
N PHE A 158 -10.90 4.96 -12.35
CA PHE A 158 -12.27 5.30 -12.73
C PHE A 158 -12.47 6.79 -13.02
N ASP A 159 -11.53 7.61 -12.55
CA ASP A 159 -11.51 9.05 -12.80
C ASP A 159 -10.50 9.44 -13.90
N GLY A 160 -10.12 8.50 -14.77
CA GLY A 160 -9.32 8.76 -15.97
C GLY A 160 -7.81 8.83 -15.74
N CYS A 161 -7.29 8.36 -14.62
CA CYS A 161 -5.87 8.41 -14.28
C CYS A 161 -5.35 7.08 -13.77
N LEU A 162 -4.21 6.60 -14.30
CA LEU A 162 -3.49 5.46 -13.75
C LEU A 162 -2.11 5.88 -13.26
N VAL A 163 -1.82 5.66 -11.98
CA VAL A 163 -0.50 5.94 -11.39
C VAL A 163 0.22 4.65 -11.07
N LEU A 164 1.46 4.51 -11.52
CA LEU A 164 2.35 3.39 -11.23
C LEU A 164 3.71 3.90 -10.72
N ASN A 165 4.26 3.24 -9.72
CA ASN A 165 5.61 3.54 -9.23
C ASN A 165 6.66 3.17 -10.30
N VAL A 166 7.77 3.90 -10.35
CA VAL A 166 8.84 3.70 -11.34
C VAL A 166 9.45 2.30 -11.33
N HIS A 167 9.58 1.65 -10.17
CA HIS A 167 10.02 0.26 -10.10
C HIS A 167 9.01 -0.71 -10.73
N THR A 168 7.72 -0.43 -10.60
CA THR A 168 6.68 -1.25 -11.25
C THR A 168 6.79 -1.16 -12.76
N LEU A 169 7.03 0.05 -13.29
CA LEU A 169 7.23 0.27 -14.73
C LEU A 169 8.51 -0.39 -15.23
N PHE A 170 9.61 -0.27 -14.50
CA PHE A 170 10.83 -0.99 -14.78
C PHE A 170 10.62 -2.51 -14.84
N ALA A 171 9.93 -3.08 -13.85
CA ALA A 171 9.64 -4.51 -13.83
C ALA A 171 8.75 -4.96 -15.01
N ILE A 172 7.84 -4.10 -15.49
CA ILE A 172 7.06 -4.34 -16.70
C ILE A 172 7.98 -4.41 -17.92
N ALA A 173 8.87 -3.44 -18.11
CA ALA A 173 9.81 -3.44 -19.23
C ALA A 173 10.71 -4.68 -19.22
N GLU A 174 11.27 -5.03 -18.07
CA GLU A 174 12.09 -6.24 -17.91
C GLU A 174 11.30 -7.53 -18.24
N ALA A 175 10.05 -7.66 -17.76
CA ALA A 175 9.22 -8.84 -18.06
C ALA A 175 8.90 -8.97 -19.56
N ILE A 176 8.66 -7.85 -20.24
CA ILE A 176 8.45 -7.83 -21.70
C ILE A 176 9.76 -8.14 -22.44
N ALA A 177 10.89 -7.71 -21.92
CA ALA A 177 12.23 -8.07 -22.43
C ALA A 177 12.64 -9.53 -22.11
N GLY A 178 11.78 -10.30 -21.44
CA GLY A 178 12.02 -11.72 -21.16
C GLY A 178 12.67 -12.00 -19.79
N LYS A 179 12.86 -11.00 -18.95
CA LYS A 179 13.52 -11.11 -17.66
C LYS A 179 12.48 -11.17 -16.52
N PRO A 180 12.47 -12.23 -15.70
CA PRO A 180 11.54 -12.34 -14.56
C PRO A 180 11.93 -11.38 -13.43
N LEU A 181 10.95 -10.97 -12.64
CA LEU A 181 11.16 -10.16 -11.44
C LEU A 181 11.76 -11.02 -10.32
N THR A 182 13.09 -11.03 -10.22
CA THR A 182 13.84 -11.80 -9.21
C THR A 182 14.57 -10.94 -8.21
N LYS A 183 14.82 -9.68 -8.54
CA LYS A 183 15.57 -8.72 -7.72
C LYS A 183 14.84 -7.41 -7.58
N ARG A 184 15.18 -6.67 -6.54
CA ARG A 184 14.72 -5.31 -6.31
C ARG A 184 15.88 -4.43 -5.84
N LEU A 185 15.88 -3.16 -6.25
CA LEU A 185 16.69 -2.13 -5.58
C LEU A 185 16.09 -1.83 -4.20
N VAL A 186 16.93 -1.91 -3.19
CA VAL A 186 16.56 -1.66 -1.79
C VAL A 186 17.59 -0.73 -1.17
N THR A 187 17.15 0.30 -0.50
CA THR A 187 18.02 1.13 0.33
C THR A 187 18.21 0.45 1.68
N VAL A 188 19.43 0.05 1.97
CA VAL A 188 19.83 -0.57 3.24
C VAL A 188 20.61 0.47 4.04
N ASN A 189 19.99 1.07 5.06
CA ASN A 189 20.46 2.29 5.71
C ASN A 189 20.70 3.41 4.68
N ASP A 190 21.97 3.67 4.34
CA ASP A 190 22.37 4.77 3.43
C ASP A 190 22.84 4.26 2.05
N GLU A 191 22.87 2.93 1.83
CA GLU A 191 23.32 2.32 0.58
C GLU A 191 22.17 1.68 -0.19
N THR A 192 22.08 1.96 -1.50
CA THR A 192 21.07 1.37 -2.39
C THR A 192 21.71 0.31 -3.28
N ARG A 193 21.21 -0.93 -3.22
CA ARG A 193 21.73 -2.08 -3.97
C ARG A 193 20.64 -3.05 -4.41
N TRP A 194 20.93 -3.83 -5.45
CA TRP A 194 20.09 -4.93 -5.89
C TRP A 194 20.15 -6.10 -4.92
N ILE A 195 18.98 -6.60 -4.48
CA ILE A 195 18.85 -7.74 -3.57
C ILE A 195 17.83 -8.70 -4.16
N ASP A 196 18.10 -10.00 -4.05
CA ASP A 196 17.19 -11.04 -4.51
C ASP A 196 15.91 -11.06 -3.67
N ILE A 197 14.76 -11.10 -4.34
CA ILE A 197 13.47 -11.28 -3.68
C ILE A 197 13.44 -12.68 -3.05
N GLY A 198 13.02 -12.77 -1.80
CA GLY A 198 13.07 -14.02 -1.02
C GLY A 198 14.25 -14.10 -0.05
N THR A 199 15.24 -13.17 -0.14
CA THR A 199 16.33 -13.12 0.84
C THR A 199 15.78 -12.83 2.24
N PRO A 200 16.18 -13.61 3.27
CA PRO A 200 15.80 -13.32 4.66
C PRO A 200 16.24 -11.91 5.06
N VAL A 201 15.34 -11.15 5.67
CA VAL A 201 15.62 -9.75 6.04
C VAL A 201 16.82 -9.65 6.99
N GLU A 202 17.01 -10.64 7.87
CA GLU A 202 18.11 -10.71 8.82
C GLU A 202 19.48 -10.89 8.16
N GLU A 203 19.54 -11.44 6.94
CA GLU A 203 20.77 -11.60 6.16
C GLU A 203 21.12 -10.33 5.34
N ILE A 204 20.16 -9.44 5.11
CA ILE A 204 20.35 -8.24 4.29
C ILE A 204 21.12 -7.16 5.05
N LEU A 205 20.86 -7.04 6.34
CA LEU A 205 21.49 -6.04 7.20
C LEU A 205 22.10 -6.72 8.45
N GLU A 206 23.41 -6.90 8.41
CA GLU A 206 24.17 -7.35 9.58
C GLU A 206 24.23 -6.19 10.60
N SER A 207 23.39 -6.26 11.61
CA SER A 207 23.34 -5.25 12.65
C SER A 207 23.14 -5.87 14.03
N ARG A 208 23.74 -5.24 15.05
CA ARG A 208 23.45 -5.54 16.47
C ARG A 208 22.17 -4.85 16.95
N ASP A 209 21.78 -3.74 16.28
CA ASP A 209 20.53 -3.05 16.58
C ASP A 209 19.38 -3.76 15.86
N PRO A 210 18.18 -3.79 16.42
CA PRO A 210 17.00 -4.27 15.74
C PRO A 210 16.79 -3.55 14.41
N ILE A 211 16.20 -4.24 13.46
CA ILE A 211 15.97 -3.72 12.10
C ILE A 211 14.50 -3.41 11.86
N ARG A 212 14.26 -2.58 10.84
CA ARG A 212 12.93 -2.24 10.31
C ARG A 212 12.88 -2.57 8.82
N VAL A 213 11.80 -3.20 8.40
CA VAL A 213 11.43 -3.37 6.99
C VAL A 213 10.72 -2.09 6.55
N GLY A 214 11.37 -1.30 5.70
CA GLY A 214 11.04 0.08 5.37
C GLY A 214 12.09 1.06 5.90
N CYS A 215 11.87 2.36 5.67
CA CYS A 215 12.72 3.39 6.26
C CYS A 215 12.50 3.50 7.77
N TYR A 216 13.42 4.17 8.47
CA TYR A 216 13.30 4.36 9.93
C TYR A 216 11.95 4.94 10.35
N ALA A 217 11.43 5.90 9.60
CA ALA A 217 10.22 6.65 9.98
C ALA A 217 8.91 5.87 9.79
N THR A 218 8.80 5.08 8.71
CA THR A 218 7.54 4.42 8.31
C THR A 218 7.61 2.90 8.39
N GLY A 219 8.81 2.33 8.44
CA GLY A 219 9.09 0.91 8.48
C GLY A 219 8.53 0.22 9.72
N LYS A 220 8.36 -1.09 9.63
CA LYS A 220 7.86 -1.95 10.70
C LYS A 220 8.94 -2.92 11.14
N ARG A 221 8.90 -3.36 12.39
CA ARG A 221 9.75 -4.46 12.85
C ARG A 221 9.39 -5.73 12.05
N PRO A 222 10.41 -6.48 11.56
CA PRO A 222 10.15 -7.69 10.81
C PRO A 222 9.49 -8.76 11.70
N ARG A 223 8.73 -9.62 11.04
CA ARG A 223 8.25 -10.86 11.65
C ARG A 223 9.38 -11.89 11.67
N ALA A 224 9.27 -12.91 12.50
CA ALA A 224 10.21 -14.03 12.46
C ALA A 224 10.24 -14.64 11.04
N ASN A 225 11.44 -14.86 10.51
CA ASN A 225 11.68 -15.40 9.16
C ASN A 225 11.06 -14.56 8.00
N GLU A 226 10.91 -13.25 8.21
CA GLU A 226 10.44 -12.39 7.13
C GLU A 226 11.47 -12.29 6.01
N VAL A 227 10.99 -12.41 4.76
CA VAL A 227 11.83 -12.32 3.57
C VAL A 227 11.54 -11.06 2.79
N LEU A 228 12.55 -10.60 2.03
CA LEU A 228 12.38 -9.48 1.11
C LEU A 228 11.31 -9.78 0.08
N THR A 229 10.37 -8.87 -0.08
CA THR A 229 9.33 -8.94 -1.10
C THR A 229 9.44 -7.79 -2.09
N ALA A 230 8.83 -7.91 -3.25
CA ALA A 230 8.87 -6.88 -4.30
C ALA A 230 8.37 -5.50 -3.85
N LYS A 231 7.59 -5.39 -2.79
CA LYS A 231 7.04 -4.12 -2.27
C LYS A 231 7.95 -3.39 -1.28
N VAL A 232 9.04 -4.03 -0.79
CA VAL A 232 9.94 -3.43 0.20
C VAL A 232 11.00 -2.61 -0.50
N ASN A 233 11.08 -1.30 -0.25
CA ASN A 233 12.02 -0.37 -0.86
C ASN A 233 13.19 0.01 0.05
N ALA A 234 13.10 -0.28 1.34
CA ALA A 234 14.17 0.01 2.29
C ALA A 234 14.22 -1.00 3.43
N ILE A 235 15.40 -1.13 4.03
CA ILE A 235 15.65 -1.83 5.30
C ILE A 235 16.58 -0.94 6.10
N SER A 236 16.25 -0.66 7.36
CA SER A 236 16.98 0.27 8.20
C SER A 236 17.17 -0.23 9.63
N ASN A 237 18.16 0.31 10.33
CA ASN A 237 18.29 0.13 11.76
C ASN A 237 17.16 0.81 12.51
N ASP A 238 16.68 0.16 13.58
CA ASP A 238 15.68 0.72 14.49
C ASP A 238 16.33 1.64 15.52
N LYS A 239 16.30 2.95 15.24
CA LYS A 239 16.85 3.97 16.16
C LYS A 239 16.05 4.10 17.47
N SER A 240 14.84 3.55 17.54
CA SER A 240 14.00 3.64 18.75
C SER A 240 14.51 2.84 19.94
N VAL A 241 15.50 1.97 19.74
CA VAL A 241 16.22 1.28 20.86
C VAL A 241 16.97 2.26 21.76
N ARG A 242 17.17 3.49 21.29
CA ARG A 242 17.80 4.60 22.04
C ARG A 242 16.79 5.68 22.42
N ALA A 243 15.50 5.34 22.47
CA ALA A 243 14.47 6.28 22.84
C ALA A 243 14.63 6.75 24.30
N LEU A 244 14.46 8.04 24.48
CA LEU A 244 14.40 8.71 25.78
C LEU A 244 12.93 8.99 26.14
N PRO A 245 12.61 9.27 27.41
CA PRO A 245 11.27 9.68 27.81
C PRO A 245 10.79 10.91 27.02
N CYS A 246 9.48 10.98 26.79
CA CYS A 246 8.87 12.15 26.16
C CYS A 246 9.10 13.40 27.02
N ILE A 247 9.56 14.47 26.38
CA ILE A 247 9.81 15.78 27.03
C ILE A 247 8.67 16.77 26.82
N HIS A 248 7.57 16.34 26.22
CA HIS A 248 6.38 17.16 25.96
C HIS A 248 6.65 18.45 25.17
N CYS A 249 7.50 18.36 24.14
CA CYS A 249 7.91 19.52 23.33
C CYS A 249 6.90 19.93 22.25
N GLY A 250 5.92 19.08 21.89
CA GLY A 250 4.89 19.35 20.88
C GLY A 250 5.37 19.26 19.42
N TRP A 251 6.66 19.05 19.13
CA TRP A 251 7.18 19.03 17.74
C TRP A 251 6.54 17.95 16.87
N CYS A 252 6.07 16.87 17.44
CA CYS A 252 5.37 15.82 16.70
C CYS A 252 3.98 16.28 16.19
N ASP A 253 3.30 17.17 16.92
CA ASP A 253 2.04 17.78 16.53
C ASP A 253 2.28 18.80 15.41
N GLU A 254 3.28 19.67 15.58
CA GLU A 254 3.66 20.68 14.58
C GLU A 254 4.12 20.06 13.25
N ALA A 255 4.83 18.92 13.31
CA ALA A 255 5.30 18.21 12.12
C ALA A 255 4.19 17.44 11.39
N CYS A 256 3.02 17.28 12.00
CA CYS A 256 1.97 16.45 11.43
C CYS A 256 1.25 17.16 10.27
N PRO A 257 1.34 16.65 9.00
CA PRO A 257 0.68 17.28 7.85
C PRO A 257 -0.86 17.14 7.89
N ARG A 258 -1.39 16.38 8.85
CA ARG A 258 -2.83 16.18 9.07
C ARG A 258 -3.32 16.89 10.35
N GLU A 259 -2.46 17.69 10.98
CA GLU A 259 -2.79 18.45 12.21
C GLU A 259 -3.38 17.56 13.31
N LEU A 260 -2.75 16.40 13.53
CA LEU A 260 -3.18 15.46 14.56
C LEU A 260 -2.51 15.77 15.89
N PRO A 261 -3.19 15.59 17.02
CA PRO A 261 -2.61 15.72 18.35
C PRO A 261 -1.77 14.45 18.67
N VAL A 262 -0.63 14.31 18.01
CA VAL A 262 0.21 13.09 18.04
C VAL A 262 0.71 12.78 19.45
N GLU A 263 1.09 13.81 20.21
CA GLU A 263 1.50 13.66 21.61
C GLU A 263 0.38 13.06 22.46
N SER A 264 -0.83 13.59 22.32
CA SER A 264 -2.00 13.03 23.02
C SER A 264 -2.30 11.59 22.60
N LEU A 265 -2.19 11.29 21.31
CA LEU A 265 -2.36 9.92 20.79
C LEU A 265 -1.29 8.97 21.36
N PHE A 266 -0.05 9.45 21.50
CA PHE A 266 1.02 8.69 22.13
C PHE A 266 0.71 8.38 23.60
N VAL A 267 0.31 9.37 24.39
CA VAL A 267 -0.08 9.18 25.81
C VAL A 267 -1.23 8.17 25.95
N LEU A 268 -2.24 8.24 25.09
CA LEU A 268 -3.34 7.27 25.08
C LEU A 268 -2.87 5.86 24.66
N ALA A 269 -1.93 5.78 23.71
CA ALA A 269 -1.36 4.51 23.30
C ALA A 269 -0.61 3.79 24.43
N GLU A 270 0.08 4.53 25.29
CA GLU A 270 0.80 4.02 26.46
C GLU A 270 -0.16 3.43 27.53
N GLN A 271 -1.42 3.83 27.55
CA GLN A 271 -2.42 3.26 28.47
C GLN A 271 -2.82 1.82 28.11
N LEU A 272 -2.39 1.32 26.93
CA LEU A 272 -2.65 -0.04 26.43
C LEU A 272 -4.13 -0.43 26.33
N LYS A 273 -5.04 0.55 26.31
CA LYS A 273 -6.50 0.37 26.20
C LYS A 273 -7.01 0.95 24.89
N PRO A 274 -8.12 0.41 24.33
CA PRO A 274 -8.78 1.09 23.23
C PRO A 274 -9.38 2.42 23.70
N ASN A 275 -9.36 3.42 22.84
CA ASN A 275 -10.02 4.71 23.05
C ASN A 275 -10.74 5.11 21.77
N LEU A 276 -12.05 4.85 21.70
CA LEU A 276 -12.84 5.07 20.49
C LEU A 276 -13.11 6.56 20.21
N ASP A 277 -12.95 7.45 21.18
CA ASP A 277 -13.17 8.89 21.02
C ASP A 277 -12.17 9.54 20.08
N VAL A 278 -10.97 8.93 19.93
CA VAL A 278 -9.91 9.40 19.02
C VAL A 278 -9.91 8.70 17.67
N GLN A 279 -10.93 7.90 17.35
CA GLN A 279 -10.97 7.10 16.13
C GLN A 279 -10.86 7.96 14.86
N ASP A 280 -11.53 9.11 14.81
CA ASP A 280 -11.48 10.01 13.66
C ASP A 280 -10.08 10.60 13.45
N ALA A 281 -9.39 10.94 14.53
CA ALA A 281 -7.99 11.36 14.45
C ALA A 281 -7.10 10.24 13.92
N LEU A 282 -7.26 9.01 14.42
CA LEU A 282 -6.52 7.85 13.95
C LEU A 282 -6.78 7.55 12.47
N ASN A 283 -8.02 7.70 11.99
CA ASN A 283 -8.39 7.49 10.58
C ASN A 283 -7.77 8.55 9.65
N ARG A 284 -7.54 9.77 10.12
CA ARG A 284 -6.88 10.83 9.35
C ARG A 284 -5.37 10.63 9.23
N CYS A 285 -4.75 9.81 10.08
CA CYS A 285 -3.33 9.53 10.02
C CYS A 285 -3.00 8.72 8.77
N ASN A 286 -2.15 9.27 7.92
CA ASN A 286 -1.69 8.67 6.65
C ASN A 286 -0.37 7.91 6.76
N ASP A 287 0.10 7.65 7.97
CA ASP A 287 1.31 6.89 8.27
C ASP A 287 2.61 7.47 7.67
N CYS A 288 2.69 8.78 7.45
CA CYS A 288 3.85 9.44 6.80
C CYS A 288 5.15 9.45 7.62
N GLY A 289 5.10 9.19 8.93
CA GLY A 289 6.28 9.16 9.80
C GLY A 289 6.90 10.51 10.15
N ALA A 290 6.32 11.65 9.74
CA ALA A 290 6.86 12.99 10.05
C ALA A 290 7.05 13.21 11.55
N CYS A 291 6.13 12.73 12.38
CA CYS A 291 6.21 12.79 13.83
C CYS A 291 7.39 11.99 14.41
N VAL A 292 7.80 10.89 13.75
CA VAL A 292 8.97 10.10 14.18
C VAL A 292 10.26 10.88 13.93
N ILE A 293 10.36 11.51 12.76
CA ILE A 293 11.54 12.31 12.39
C ILE A 293 11.68 13.56 13.29
N ALA A 294 10.56 14.17 13.63
CA ALA A 294 10.55 15.37 14.48
C ALA A 294 10.84 15.08 15.96
N CYS A 295 10.76 13.83 16.42
CA CYS A 295 10.89 13.51 17.83
C CYS A 295 12.36 13.57 18.32
N PRO A 296 12.75 14.52 19.19
CA PRO A 296 14.12 14.64 19.70
C PRO A 296 14.47 13.50 20.67
N SER A 297 13.47 12.85 21.26
CA SER A 297 13.63 11.71 22.16
C SER A 297 13.72 10.36 21.43
N ASN A 298 13.79 10.33 20.10
CA ASN A 298 13.83 9.13 19.26
C ASN A 298 12.66 8.15 19.50
N ILE A 299 11.52 8.63 19.99
CA ILE A 299 10.33 7.79 20.18
C ILE A 299 9.73 7.49 18.79
N HIS A 300 9.50 6.21 18.49
CA HIS A 300 8.84 5.84 17.25
C HIS A 300 7.32 6.01 17.36
N LEU A 301 6.88 7.27 17.40
CA LEU A 301 5.49 7.67 17.65
C LEU A 301 4.48 6.97 16.72
N LEU A 302 4.87 6.71 15.47
CA LEU A 302 4.00 6.04 14.51
C LEU A 302 3.65 4.59 14.93
N ASP A 303 4.55 3.87 15.58
CA ASP A 303 4.24 2.54 16.10
C ASP A 303 3.18 2.60 17.21
N HIS A 304 3.24 3.62 18.07
CA HIS A 304 2.24 3.84 19.12
C HIS A 304 0.87 4.20 18.54
N VAL A 305 0.84 5.08 17.52
CA VAL A 305 -0.40 5.43 16.81
C VAL A 305 -1.01 4.21 16.12
N ARG A 306 -0.19 3.39 15.44
CA ARG A 306 -0.63 2.16 14.79
C ARG A 306 -1.16 1.13 15.81
N ALA A 307 -0.49 0.99 16.94
CA ALA A 307 -0.92 0.09 17.99
C ALA A 307 -2.25 0.52 18.62
N LEU A 308 -2.48 1.83 18.83
CA LEU A 308 -3.75 2.35 19.30
C LEU A 308 -4.87 2.13 18.27
N ARG A 309 -4.60 2.41 16.98
CA ARG A 309 -5.53 2.14 15.87
C ARG A 309 -5.95 0.66 15.86
N GLN A 310 -5.00 -0.25 15.92
CA GLN A 310 -5.27 -1.69 15.91
C GLN A 310 -6.14 -2.13 17.10
N ARG A 311 -5.88 -1.59 18.31
CA ARG A 311 -6.72 -1.88 19.49
C ARG A 311 -8.14 -1.36 19.31
N ASN A 312 -8.30 -0.16 18.79
CA ASN A 312 -9.60 0.42 18.49
C ASN A 312 -10.38 -0.39 17.45
N ASP A 313 -9.73 -0.81 16.37
CA ASP A 313 -10.37 -1.62 15.32
C ASP A 313 -10.84 -2.96 15.88
N THR A 314 -10.00 -3.62 16.70
CA THR A 314 -10.37 -4.88 17.38
C THR A 314 -11.59 -4.68 18.29
N GLU A 315 -11.64 -3.58 19.05
CA GLU A 315 -12.78 -3.29 19.94
C GLU A 315 -14.06 -2.97 19.15
N ARG A 316 -13.95 -2.21 18.06
CA ARG A 316 -15.10 -1.94 17.17
C ARG A 316 -15.65 -3.23 16.55
N GLU A 317 -14.80 -4.14 16.12
CA GLU A 317 -15.24 -5.45 15.64
C GLU A 317 -15.95 -6.24 16.74
N ARG A 318 -15.42 -6.22 17.97
CA ARG A 318 -16.05 -6.88 19.13
C ARG A 318 -17.45 -6.33 19.39
N ILE A 319 -17.58 -5.00 19.42
CA ILE A 319 -18.87 -4.32 19.61
C ILE A 319 -19.83 -4.65 18.48
N SER A 320 -19.37 -4.61 17.23
CA SER A 320 -20.19 -4.94 16.05
C SER A 320 -20.72 -6.37 16.12
N ARG A 321 -19.86 -7.35 16.45
CA ARG A 321 -20.24 -8.77 16.60
C ARG A 321 -21.27 -8.95 17.73
N ALA A 322 -21.07 -8.28 18.87
CA ALA A 322 -22.00 -8.33 19.99
C ALA A 322 -23.37 -7.74 19.61
N THR A 323 -23.39 -6.60 18.92
CA THR A 323 -24.61 -5.95 18.44
C THR A 323 -25.37 -6.85 17.46
N GLN A 324 -24.68 -7.45 16.49
CA GLN A 324 -25.29 -8.38 15.55
C GLN A 324 -25.85 -9.64 16.23
N ALA A 325 -25.13 -10.16 17.24
CA ALA A 325 -25.59 -11.30 18.01
C ALA A 325 -26.88 -10.95 18.76
N ARG A 326 -26.96 -9.76 19.37
CA ARG A 326 -28.16 -9.26 20.07
C ARG A 326 -29.36 -9.12 19.12
N ILE A 327 -29.15 -8.50 17.96
CA ILE A 327 -30.20 -8.35 16.93
C ILE A 327 -30.76 -9.73 16.51
N ARG A 328 -29.88 -10.72 16.31
CA ARG A 328 -30.29 -12.09 15.96
C ARG A 328 -31.05 -12.76 17.08
N PHE A 329 -30.63 -12.55 18.33
CA PHE A 329 -31.31 -13.08 19.49
C PHE A 329 -32.73 -12.48 19.63
N ASP A 330 -32.85 -11.15 19.57
CA ASP A 330 -34.14 -10.44 19.70
C ASP A 330 -35.09 -10.86 18.55
N ALA A 331 -34.61 -10.98 17.34
CA ALA A 331 -35.40 -11.46 16.20
C ALA A 331 -35.89 -12.91 16.39
N ARG A 332 -35.05 -13.78 16.99
CA ARG A 332 -35.45 -15.15 17.33
C ARG A 332 -36.50 -15.16 18.40
N GLU A 333 -36.35 -14.38 19.45
CA GLU A 333 -37.30 -14.27 20.54
C GLU A 333 -38.67 -13.77 20.04
N GLN A 334 -38.68 -12.75 19.18
CA GLN A 334 -39.92 -12.25 18.54
C GLN A 334 -40.62 -13.33 17.73
N ARG A 335 -39.88 -14.12 16.93
CA ARG A 335 -40.45 -15.23 16.15
C ARG A 335 -41.08 -16.29 17.08
N LEU A 336 -40.39 -16.69 18.14
CA LEU A 336 -40.90 -17.68 19.09
C LEU A 336 -42.16 -17.20 19.79
N ARG A 337 -42.23 -15.92 20.19
CA ARG A 337 -43.43 -15.30 20.77
C ARG A 337 -44.60 -15.29 19.78
N SER A 338 -44.35 -14.90 18.52
CA SER A 338 -45.35 -14.90 17.45
C SER A 338 -45.90 -16.30 17.17
N ASP A 339 -45.01 -17.30 17.10
CA ASP A 339 -45.39 -18.70 16.88
C ASP A 339 -46.21 -19.25 18.04
N ALA A 340 -45.86 -18.92 19.31
CA ALA A 340 -46.63 -19.29 20.49
C ALA A 340 -48.04 -18.69 20.45
N MET A 341 -48.16 -17.38 20.19
CA MET A 341 -49.45 -16.69 20.05
C MET A 341 -50.35 -17.30 18.97
N SER A 342 -49.74 -17.59 17.78
CA SER A 342 -50.45 -18.23 16.66
C SER A 342 -50.94 -19.65 17.05
N SER A 343 -50.09 -20.40 17.75
CA SER A 343 -50.44 -21.75 18.24
C SER A 343 -51.61 -21.72 19.23
N ASP A 344 -51.57 -20.78 20.20
CA ASP A 344 -52.61 -20.60 21.21
C ASP A 344 -53.93 -20.14 20.58
N ALA A 345 -53.89 -19.23 19.58
CA ALA A 345 -55.07 -18.82 18.83
C ALA A 345 -55.73 -20.00 18.10
N LYS A 346 -54.94 -20.82 17.39
CA LYS A 346 -55.42 -22.03 16.72
C LYS A 346 -56.00 -23.06 17.68
N ARG A 347 -55.42 -23.20 18.87
CA ARG A 347 -55.93 -24.08 19.92
C ARG A 347 -57.27 -23.60 20.45
N SER A 348 -57.42 -22.31 20.71
CA SER A 348 -58.67 -21.68 21.16
C SER A 348 -59.79 -21.83 20.12
N GLU A 349 -59.49 -21.61 18.82
CA GLU A 349 -60.46 -21.81 17.76
C GLU A 349 -60.97 -23.28 17.68
N ARG A 350 -60.06 -24.24 17.80
CA ARG A 350 -60.43 -25.68 17.81
C ARG A 350 -61.32 -26.03 19.00
N MET A 351 -61.02 -25.49 20.18
CA MET A 351 -61.88 -25.71 21.36
C MET A 351 -63.27 -25.09 21.19
N GLN A 352 -63.39 -23.88 20.64
CA GLN A 352 -64.67 -23.25 20.32
C GLN A 352 -65.49 -24.03 19.26
N GLN A 353 -64.84 -24.61 18.25
CA GLN A 353 -65.49 -25.43 17.27
C GLN A 353 -66.03 -26.75 17.87
N GLN A 354 -65.29 -27.38 18.80
CA GLN A 354 -65.74 -28.58 19.48
C GLN A 354 -66.96 -28.31 20.39
N HIS A 355 -67.08 -27.14 21.04
CA HIS A 355 -68.24 -26.75 21.84
C HIS A 355 -69.49 -26.44 21.01
N LYS A 356 -69.36 -26.13 19.71
CA LYS A 356 -70.52 -25.93 18.80
C LYS A 356 -71.17 -27.21 18.33
N TRP A 357 -70.53 -28.35 18.50
CA TRP A 357 -71.01 -29.68 18.04
C TRP A 357 -71.57 -30.56 19.21
N GLN A 358 -71.58 -30.03 20.41
CA GLN A 358 -72.31 -30.57 21.60
C GLN A 358 -73.60 -29.76 21.83
#